data_40d9102d74cc777a8f1c4cce891cc427
#
_entry.id   40d9102d74cc777a8f1c4cce891cc427
#
_cell.length_a   1.000
_cell.length_b   1.000
_cell.length_c   1.000
_cell.angle_alpha   90.00
_cell.angle_beta   90.00
_cell.angle_gamma   90.00
#
_symmetry.space_group_name_H-M   'P 1'
#
loop_
_entity.id
_entity.type
_entity.pdbx_description
1 polymer ?
#
loop_
_entity_poly.entity_id
_entity_poly.type
_entity_poly.pdbx_seq_one_letter_code
_entity_poly.pdbx_strand_id
1 'polypeptide(L)'
;MNTIYTGEKDTRLYKNVLGETIAQILDHDPYAVYLDADLMNCISTAKLPGKTDRAIDCGIAEANMIGIACGLSAVGMRPIAHTFGPFASRRCFDQIFLSGGYAKNSVTVIGTDPGVTAAFNGGTHMPFEDMALYRTIPDAIIVDVTDVPMLVSFLQQFQSVSGVKYLRVGRKESYPVYPENYEFQIGKGAVIRTGNDAVIVASGIMVHEALQAADVLEASGIHVAVIDPVTVKPLDESLIRTWAEKAGVVVTAENHNRIGGLTSAVQAAVCGIPLRFGVVAVEDCFGEVGPQGYLQERFGLTADHIVREVRRVLEK
;
A
#
# COMPACT_ATOMS: atom_id res chain seq x y z
N MET A 1 -19.41 7.36 -1.53
CA MET A 1 -18.44 8.14 -2.35
C MET A 1 -18.77 7.95 -3.83
N ASN A 2 -18.58 8.95 -4.69
CA ASN A 2 -18.68 8.74 -6.14
C ASN A 2 -17.28 8.31 -6.64
N THR A 3 -17.09 7.01 -6.88
CA THR A 3 -15.89 6.51 -7.55
C THR A 3 -15.92 6.92 -9.03
N ILE A 4 -14.73 7.09 -9.64
CA ILE A 4 -14.57 7.28 -11.08
C ILE A 4 -14.17 5.98 -11.80
N TYR A 5 -14.19 4.87 -11.10
CA TYR A 5 -13.76 3.57 -11.61
C TYR A 5 -14.56 3.11 -12.84
N THR A 6 -13.85 2.79 -13.91
CA THR A 6 -14.40 2.31 -15.19
C THR A 6 -13.88 0.93 -15.57
N GLY A 7 -12.88 0.40 -14.84
CA GLY A 7 -12.15 -0.81 -15.21
C GLY A 7 -11.04 -0.58 -16.24
N GLU A 8 -10.85 0.65 -16.72
CA GLU A 8 -9.77 1.00 -17.63
C GLU A 8 -8.52 1.45 -16.86
N LYS A 9 -7.34 1.20 -17.43
CA LYS A 9 -6.06 1.62 -16.83
C LYS A 9 -5.83 3.13 -16.96
N ASP A 10 -5.19 3.72 -15.95
CA ASP A 10 -4.64 5.08 -16.04
C ASP A 10 -3.55 5.12 -17.12
N THR A 11 -3.48 6.22 -17.85
CA THR A 11 -2.43 6.48 -18.85
C THR A 11 -1.08 6.84 -18.18
N ARG A 12 -1.12 7.22 -16.92
CA ARG A 12 0.06 7.60 -16.13
C ARG A 12 0.72 6.37 -15.51
N LEU A 13 2.04 6.32 -15.54
CA LEU A 13 2.83 5.32 -14.84
C LEU A 13 3.17 5.82 -13.45
N TYR A 14 2.96 5.01 -12.42
CA TYR A 14 3.36 5.34 -11.05
C TYR A 14 4.82 5.83 -10.95
N LYS A 15 5.76 5.17 -11.66
CA LYS A 15 7.17 5.56 -11.64
C LYS A 15 7.43 7.01 -12.07
N ASN A 16 6.66 7.50 -13.04
CA ASN A 16 6.79 8.88 -13.54
C ASN A 16 6.18 9.86 -12.55
N VAL A 17 4.98 9.55 -12.06
CA VAL A 17 4.30 10.35 -11.04
C VAL A 17 5.11 10.45 -9.74
N LEU A 18 5.75 9.34 -9.30
CA LEU A 18 6.68 9.35 -8.16
C LEU A 18 7.81 10.36 -8.39
N GLY A 19 8.51 10.25 -9.52
CA GLY A 19 9.64 11.13 -9.83
C GLY A 19 9.23 12.60 -9.94
N GLU A 20 8.09 12.89 -10.56
CA GLU A 20 7.54 14.24 -10.68
C GLU A 20 7.13 14.82 -9.33
N THR A 21 6.45 14.03 -8.50
CA THR A 21 6.00 14.47 -7.17
C THR A 21 7.19 14.71 -6.24
N ILE A 22 8.19 13.83 -6.23
CA ILE A 22 9.43 14.01 -5.45
C ILE A 22 10.16 15.29 -5.91
N ALA A 23 10.28 15.51 -7.23
CA ALA A 23 10.89 16.72 -7.76
C ALA A 23 10.16 17.99 -7.28
N GLN A 24 8.82 18.01 -7.37
CA GLN A 24 8.01 19.12 -6.88
C GLN A 24 8.18 19.36 -5.38
N ILE A 25 8.23 18.31 -4.56
CA ILE A 25 8.48 18.43 -3.12
C ILE A 25 9.86 19.07 -2.86
N LEU A 26 10.90 18.60 -3.55
CA LEU A 26 12.26 19.17 -3.41
C LEU A 26 12.33 20.65 -3.87
N ASP A 27 11.56 21.04 -4.87
CA ASP A 27 11.52 22.42 -5.35
C ASP A 27 10.81 23.37 -4.37
N HIS A 28 9.78 22.89 -3.68
CA HIS A 28 8.95 23.72 -2.80
C HIS A 28 9.34 23.67 -1.32
N ASP A 29 9.97 22.59 -0.86
CA ASP A 29 10.37 22.40 0.53
C ASP A 29 11.91 22.35 0.66
N PRO A 30 12.57 23.41 1.20
CA PRO A 30 14.03 23.42 1.37
C PRO A 30 14.53 22.40 2.40
N TYR A 31 13.66 21.84 3.23
CA TYR A 31 14.01 20.81 4.21
C TYR A 31 13.82 19.39 3.68
N ALA A 32 13.16 19.20 2.54
CA ALA A 32 13.00 17.88 1.93
C ALA A 32 14.33 17.39 1.37
N VAL A 33 14.65 16.11 1.61
CA VAL A 33 15.81 15.40 1.05
C VAL A 33 15.35 14.06 0.49
N TYR A 34 15.77 13.75 -0.71
CA TYR A 34 15.52 12.47 -1.35
C TYR A 34 16.76 11.60 -1.29
N LEU A 35 16.58 10.34 -0.86
CA LEU A 35 17.61 9.32 -0.74
C LEU A 35 17.19 8.08 -1.55
N ASP A 36 18.12 7.49 -2.29
CA ASP A 36 17.86 6.33 -3.12
C ASP A 36 18.97 5.27 -2.94
N ALA A 37 18.62 4.01 -3.16
CA ALA A 37 19.56 2.89 -3.08
C ALA A 37 19.86 2.33 -4.48
N ASP A 38 20.45 3.15 -5.37
CA ASP A 38 20.83 2.79 -6.76
C ASP A 38 19.63 2.39 -7.66
N LEU A 39 18.46 2.96 -7.41
CA LEU A 39 17.23 2.66 -8.14
C LEU A 39 16.56 3.90 -8.78
N MET A 40 17.25 5.04 -8.84
CA MET A 40 16.71 6.29 -9.36
C MET A 40 16.12 6.17 -10.77
N ASN A 41 16.67 5.29 -11.63
CA ASN A 41 16.12 5.01 -12.95
C ASN A 41 14.77 4.29 -12.89
N CYS A 42 14.48 3.58 -11.82
CA CYS A 42 13.26 2.80 -11.65
C CYS A 42 12.02 3.66 -11.39
N ILE A 43 12.20 4.86 -10.83
CA ILE A 43 11.11 5.80 -10.52
C ILE A 43 11.34 7.20 -11.09
N SER A 44 12.09 7.30 -12.19
CA SER A 44 12.27 8.54 -12.97
C SER A 44 12.93 9.70 -12.19
N THR A 45 13.75 9.41 -11.16
CA THR A 45 14.46 10.41 -10.34
C THR A 45 15.94 10.59 -10.71
N ALA A 46 16.47 9.85 -11.70
CA ALA A 46 17.90 9.83 -12.06
C ALA A 46 18.50 11.20 -12.45
N LYS A 47 17.67 12.17 -12.83
CA LYS A 47 18.13 13.52 -13.18
C LYS A 47 18.16 14.47 -11.97
N LEU A 48 17.65 14.08 -10.81
CA LEU A 48 17.57 14.96 -9.65
C LEU A 48 18.92 15.34 -9.05
N PRO A 49 19.93 14.45 -8.93
CA PRO A 49 21.26 14.83 -8.42
C PRO A 49 21.96 15.91 -9.25
N GLY A 50 21.66 16.02 -10.54
CA GLY A 50 22.17 17.12 -11.39
C GLY A 50 21.44 18.45 -11.21
N LYS A 51 20.34 18.46 -10.45
CA LYS A 51 19.53 19.67 -10.20
C LYS A 51 19.63 20.19 -8.78
N THR A 52 19.86 19.29 -7.80
CA THR A 52 19.91 19.65 -6.37
C THR A 52 20.80 18.69 -5.59
N ASP A 53 21.59 19.24 -4.64
CA ASP A 53 22.41 18.45 -3.69
C ASP A 53 21.55 17.68 -2.66
N ARG A 54 20.23 17.93 -2.65
CA ARG A 54 19.26 17.24 -1.76
C ARG A 54 18.67 15.96 -2.36
N ALA A 55 19.17 15.51 -3.51
CA ALA A 55 18.89 14.20 -4.09
C ALA A 55 20.17 13.37 -4.11
N ILE A 56 20.23 12.33 -3.27
CA ILE A 56 21.44 11.59 -2.94
C ILE A 56 21.23 10.11 -3.30
N ASP A 57 22.11 9.57 -4.12
CA ASP A 57 22.21 8.13 -4.31
C ASP A 57 23.16 7.56 -3.26
N CYS A 58 22.65 6.70 -2.40
CA CYS A 58 23.40 6.04 -1.32
C CYS A 58 24.08 4.73 -1.77
N GLY A 59 23.89 4.35 -3.04
CA GLY A 59 24.29 3.03 -3.53
C GLY A 59 23.44 1.89 -2.94
N ILE A 60 23.77 0.65 -3.26
CA ILE A 60 23.06 -0.54 -2.75
C ILE A 60 23.39 -0.76 -1.27
N ALA A 61 22.89 0.11 -0.40
CA ALA A 61 23.22 0.16 1.02
C ALA A 61 22.02 0.66 1.86
N GLU A 62 20.89 -0.04 1.80
CA GLU A 62 19.60 0.42 2.35
C GLU A 62 19.62 0.65 3.86
N ALA A 63 20.31 -0.18 4.62
CA ALA A 63 20.49 0.03 6.07
C ALA A 63 21.23 1.35 6.36
N ASN A 64 22.29 1.67 5.58
CA ASN A 64 22.99 2.94 5.66
C ASN A 64 22.11 4.10 5.21
N MET A 65 21.38 3.96 4.10
CA MET A 65 20.44 4.97 3.61
C MET A 65 19.40 5.35 4.67
N ILE A 66 18.81 4.38 5.36
CA ILE A 66 17.87 4.66 6.45
C ILE A 66 18.55 5.29 7.65
N GLY A 67 19.79 4.89 7.98
CA GLY A 67 20.60 5.55 9.00
C GLY A 67 20.83 7.04 8.69
N ILE A 68 21.21 7.35 7.43
CA ILE A 68 21.36 8.73 6.93
C ILE A 68 20.02 9.47 7.01
N ALA A 69 18.91 8.87 6.56
CA ALA A 69 17.58 9.47 6.62
C ALA A 69 17.20 9.83 8.06
N CYS A 70 17.42 8.94 9.02
CA CYS A 70 17.14 9.21 10.43
C CYS A 70 18.03 10.32 10.99
N GLY A 71 19.32 10.35 10.63
CA GLY A 71 20.24 11.42 11.02
C GLY A 71 19.83 12.78 10.46
N LEU A 72 19.41 12.85 9.20
CA LEU A 72 18.86 14.05 8.57
C LEU A 72 17.56 14.51 9.27
N SER A 73 16.69 13.59 9.62
CA SER A 73 15.48 13.90 10.40
C SER A 73 15.82 14.51 11.77
N ALA A 74 16.82 13.98 12.45
CA ALA A 74 17.24 14.47 13.77
C ALA A 74 17.75 15.93 13.75
N VAL A 75 18.22 16.41 12.59
CA VAL A 75 18.63 17.82 12.39
C VAL A 75 17.55 18.65 11.68
N GLY A 76 16.31 18.17 11.63
CA GLY A 76 15.14 18.92 11.15
C GLY A 76 14.84 18.81 9.66
N MET A 77 15.55 17.94 8.92
CA MET A 77 15.23 17.66 7.52
C MET A 77 14.05 16.68 7.40
N ARG A 78 13.46 16.61 6.21
CA ARG A 78 12.30 15.74 5.86
C ARG A 78 12.73 14.71 4.82
N PRO A 79 13.35 13.59 5.24
CA PRO A 79 13.88 12.60 4.31
C PRO A 79 12.77 11.74 3.68
N ILE A 80 12.93 11.51 2.38
CA ILE A 80 12.18 10.55 1.56
C ILE A 80 13.20 9.52 1.07
N ALA A 81 13.11 8.28 1.55
CA ALA A 81 14.01 7.19 1.19
C ALA A 81 13.29 6.20 0.27
N HIS A 82 13.89 5.82 -0.86
CA HIS A 82 13.30 4.90 -1.83
C HIS A 82 14.21 3.71 -2.11
N THR A 83 13.58 2.53 -2.17
CA THR A 83 14.13 1.29 -2.73
C THR A 83 12.98 0.31 -3.05
N PHE A 84 13.28 -0.90 -3.54
CA PHE A 84 12.25 -1.94 -3.69
C PHE A 84 11.69 -2.42 -2.35
N GLY A 85 10.42 -2.84 -2.35
CA GLY A 85 9.68 -3.25 -1.15
C GLY A 85 10.43 -4.16 -0.17
N PRO A 86 11.07 -5.28 -0.59
CA PRO A 86 11.80 -6.14 0.33
C PRO A 86 13.05 -5.47 0.93
N PHE A 87 13.63 -4.52 0.22
CA PHE A 87 14.82 -3.79 0.67
C PHE A 87 14.45 -2.57 1.52
N ALA A 88 13.28 -1.99 1.26
CA ALA A 88 12.65 -0.98 2.09
C ALA A 88 12.11 -1.56 3.42
N SER A 89 12.05 -2.87 3.56
CA SER A 89 11.54 -3.55 4.74
C SER A 89 12.59 -4.46 5.38
N ARG A 90 12.72 -5.71 4.97
CA ARG A 90 13.60 -6.71 5.60
C ARG A 90 15.05 -6.26 5.79
N ARG A 91 15.64 -5.64 4.74
CA ARG A 91 17.09 -5.34 4.71
C ARG A 91 17.50 -4.22 5.67
N CYS A 92 16.60 -3.30 5.98
CA CYS A 92 16.86 -2.13 6.81
C CYS A 92 15.88 -2.00 7.99
N PHE A 93 15.20 -3.09 8.36
CA PHE A 93 14.14 -3.06 9.36
C PHE A 93 14.62 -2.59 10.72
N ASP A 94 15.77 -3.06 11.19
CA ASP A 94 16.33 -2.67 12.49
C ASP A 94 16.59 -1.15 12.54
N GLN A 95 17.14 -0.57 11.47
CA GLN A 95 17.37 0.87 11.38
C GLN A 95 16.06 1.67 11.39
N ILE A 96 15.02 1.17 10.69
CA ILE A 96 13.71 1.80 10.71
C ILE A 96 13.08 1.71 12.10
N PHE A 97 13.19 0.55 12.74
CA PHE A 97 12.61 0.30 14.07
C PHE A 97 13.28 1.13 15.15
N LEU A 98 14.62 1.07 15.25
CA LEU A 98 15.38 1.75 16.29
C LEU A 98 15.61 3.23 15.97
N SER A 99 16.22 3.52 14.82
CA SER A 99 16.59 4.90 14.48
C SER A 99 15.41 5.72 13.99
N GLY A 100 14.42 5.10 13.35
CA GLY A 100 13.18 5.76 12.93
C GLY A 100 12.16 5.81 14.08
N GLY A 101 11.59 4.67 14.43
CA GLY A 101 10.46 4.57 15.36
C GLY A 101 10.83 4.88 16.81
N TYR A 102 11.77 4.12 17.39
CA TYR A 102 12.14 4.28 18.81
C TYR A 102 12.75 5.64 19.11
N ALA A 103 13.64 6.14 18.23
CA ALA A 103 14.25 7.47 18.36
C ALA A 103 13.32 8.62 17.94
N LYS A 104 12.07 8.33 17.52
CA LYS A 104 11.05 9.31 17.11
C LYS A 104 11.48 10.23 15.96
N ASN A 105 12.28 9.72 15.04
CA ASN A 105 12.62 10.42 13.81
C ASN A 105 11.49 10.33 12.78
N SER A 106 11.40 11.33 11.92
CA SER A 106 10.39 11.42 10.87
C SER A 106 10.98 11.03 9.52
N VAL A 107 10.66 9.84 9.04
CA VAL A 107 11.18 9.30 7.77
C VAL A 107 10.05 8.78 6.91
N THR A 108 9.99 9.21 5.63
CA THR A 108 9.13 8.61 4.62
C THR A 108 9.92 7.54 3.88
N VAL A 109 9.44 6.30 3.90
CA VAL A 109 10.05 5.17 3.19
C VAL A 109 9.11 4.73 2.08
N ILE A 110 9.61 4.73 0.84
CA ILE A 110 8.89 4.26 -0.34
C ILE A 110 9.40 2.88 -0.71
N GLY A 111 8.55 1.87 -0.62
CA GLY A 111 8.82 0.51 -1.09
C GLY A 111 8.11 0.24 -2.41
N THR A 112 8.87 0.18 -3.51
CA THR A 112 8.26 -0.09 -4.83
C THR A 112 8.19 -1.59 -5.14
N ASP A 113 7.29 -1.92 -6.09
CA ASP A 113 6.99 -3.27 -6.56
C ASP A 113 6.49 -4.21 -5.43
N PRO A 114 5.39 -3.85 -4.76
CA PRO A 114 4.83 -4.66 -3.69
C PRO A 114 4.31 -6.01 -4.19
N GLY A 115 4.56 -7.08 -3.43
CA GLY A 115 4.02 -8.41 -3.68
C GLY A 115 4.22 -8.85 -5.14
N VAL A 116 3.17 -9.37 -5.78
CA VAL A 116 3.22 -9.90 -7.16
C VAL A 116 3.55 -8.86 -8.23
N THR A 117 3.50 -7.56 -7.92
CA THR A 117 3.88 -6.50 -8.88
C THR A 117 5.39 -6.50 -9.17
N ALA A 118 6.22 -7.16 -8.34
CA ALA A 118 7.63 -7.41 -8.60
C ALA A 118 7.87 -8.27 -9.86
N ALA A 119 6.89 -9.07 -10.24
CA ALA A 119 6.84 -9.81 -11.51
C ALA A 119 8.13 -10.58 -11.83
N PHE A 120 8.80 -10.26 -12.94
CA PHE A 120 10.01 -10.93 -13.40
C PHE A 120 11.23 -10.75 -12.49
N ASN A 121 11.22 -9.82 -11.54
CA ASN A 121 12.27 -9.70 -10.52
C ASN A 121 12.28 -10.90 -9.58
N GLY A 122 11.17 -11.64 -9.49
CA GLY A 122 11.06 -12.90 -8.79
C GLY A 122 10.93 -12.81 -7.28
N GLY A 123 10.89 -13.96 -6.62
CA GLY A 123 10.57 -14.07 -5.20
C GLY A 123 11.52 -13.32 -4.26
N THR A 124 12.78 -13.09 -4.64
CA THR A 124 13.71 -12.30 -3.83
C THR A 124 13.35 -10.80 -3.77
N HIS A 125 12.58 -10.33 -4.75
CA HIS A 125 12.12 -8.94 -4.90
C HIS A 125 10.62 -8.79 -4.60
N MET A 126 9.95 -9.85 -4.17
CA MET A 126 8.52 -9.93 -3.96
C MET A 126 8.22 -9.92 -2.46
N PRO A 127 7.95 -8.76 -1.85
CA PRO A 127 7.67 -8.68 -0.43
C PRO A 127 6.23 -9.14 -0.16
N PHE A 128 6.10 -10.21 0.61
CA PHE A 128 4.82 -10.66 1.15
C PHE A 128 4.71 -10.42 2.66
N GLU A 129 5.69 -9.74 3.26
CA GLU A 129 5.81 -9.53 4.71
C GLU A 129 6.08 -8.07 5.10
N ASP A 130 6.21 -7.18 4.13
CA ASP A 130 6.59 -5.77 4.34
C ASP A 130 5.58 -5.02 5.23
N MET A 131 4.28 -5.11 4.96
CA MET A 131 3.27 -4.50 5.83
C MET A 131 3.29 -5.09 7.24
N ALA A 132 3.50 -6.40 7.38
CA ALA A 132 3.58 -7.06 8.69
C ALA A 132 4.72 -6.48 9.54
N LEU A 133 5.90 -6.30 8.94
CA LEU A 133 7.05 -5.69 9.62
C LEU A 133 6.73 -4.26 10.09
N TYR A 134 6.26 -3.40 9.18
CA TYR A 134 5.93 -2.01 9.55
C TYR A 134 4.80 -1.90 10.57
N ARG A 135 3.84 -2.82 10.56
CA ARG A 135 2.77 -2.83 11.56
C ARG A 135 3.26 -3.05 12.98
N THR A 136 4.42 -3.66 13.19
CA THR A 136 5.03 -3.83 14.52
C THR A 136 5.68 -2.55 15.06
N ILE A 137 5.96 -1.56 14.21
CA ILE A 137 6.56 -0.28 14.65
C ILE A 137 5.46 0.60 15.27
N PRO A 138 5.57 1.03 16.53
CA PRO A 138 4.59 1.94 17.15
C PRO A 138 4.40 3.21 16.32
N ASP A 139 3.15 3.66 16.18
CA ASP A 139 2.74 4.89 15.49
C ASP A 139 3.15 5.00 14.00
N ALA A 140 3.67 3.92 13.39
CA ALA A 140 3.96 3.92 11.96
C ALA A 140 2.70 4.08 11.13
N ILE A 141 2.80 4.83 10.04
CA ILE A 141 1.72 4.99 9.06
C ILE A 141 2.04 4.12 7.85
N ILE A 142 1.07 3.31 7.42
CA ILE A 142 1.22 2.39 6.29
C ILE A 142 0.12 2.65 5.27
N VAL A 143 0.53 2.99 4.05
CA VAL A 143 -0.35 3.18 2.90
C VAL A 143 0.00 2.15 1.83
N ASP A 144 -0.97 1.33 1.43
CA ASP A 144 -0.89 0.47 0.24
C ASP A 144 -1.64 1.17 -0.89
N VAL A 145 -0.91 1.77 -1.81
CA VAL A 145 -1.44 2.74 -2.79
C VAL A 145 -2.36 2.08 -3.80
N THR A 146 -3.58 2.58 -3.90
CA THR A 146 -4.62 2.10 -4.83
C THR A 146 -4.48 2.74 -6.20
N ASP A 147 -4.29 4.07 -6.28
CA ASP A 147 -4.20 4.81 -7.55
C ASP A 147 -3.32 6.06 -7.45
N VAL A 148 -3.21 6.80 -8.58
CA VAL A 148 -2.34 7.98 -8.69
C VAL A 148 -2.77 9.13 -7.76
N PRO A 149 -4.05 9.50 -7.64
CA PRO A 149 -4.47 10.52 -6.67
C PRO A 149 -4.04 10.20 -5.23
N MET A 150 -4.15 8.94 -4.81
CA MET A 150 -3.71 8.50 -3.48
C MET A 150 -2.19 8.65 -3.31
N LEU A 151 -1.40 8.23 -4.30
CA LEU A 151 0.06 8.38 -4.30
C LEU A 151 0.48 9.83 -4.08
N VAL A 152 -0.02 10.74 -4.90
CA VAL A 152 0.35 12.18 -4.86
C VAL A 152 -0.06 12.79 -3.52
N SER A 153 -1.28 12.52 -3.08
CA SER A 153 -1.81 13.05 -1.82
C SER A 153 -0.96 12.63 -0.62
N PHE A 154 -0.64 11.34 -0.49
CA PHE A 154 0.14 10.88 0.67
C PHE A 154 1.60 11.32 0.64
N LEU A 155 2.25 11.36 -0.52
CA LEU A 155 3.61 11.91 -0.60
C LEU A 155 3.68 13.37 -0.12
N GLN A 156 2.69 14.18 -0.48
CA GLN A 156 2.59 15.57 -0.03
C GLN A 156 2.26 15.67 1.47
N GLN A 157 1.25 14.93 1.95
CA GLN A 157 0.86 14.93 3.36
C GLN A 157 2.01 14.49 4.28
N PHE A 158 2.82 13.51 3.86
CA PHE A 158 3.92 12.96 4.65
C PHE A 158 5.04 13.97 4.94
N GLN A 159 5.10 15.08 4.19
CA GLN A 159 6.06 16.16 4.49
C GLN A 159 5.71 16.91 5.77
N SER A 160 4.46 16.90 6.21
CA SER A 160 3.98 17.58 7.42
C SER A 160 3.67 16.63 8.60
N VAL A 161 3.75 15.32 8.38
CA VAL A 161 3.41 14.31 9.38
C VAL A 161 4.67 13.70 9.97
N SER A 162 4.73 13.62 11.31
CA SER A 162 5.86 13.05 12.04
C SER A 162 5.81 11.51 12.08
N GLY A 163 6.96 10.89 12.39
CA GLY A 163 7.10 9.45 12.59
C GLY A 163 7.49 8.68 11.32
N VAL A 164 7.49 7.37 11.43
CA VAL A 164 7.78 6.46 10.32
C VAL A 164 6.55 6.33 9.41
N LYS A 165 6.74 6.59 8.12
CA LYS A 165 5.70 6.49 7.10
C LYS A 165 6.18 5.55 6.01
N TYR A 166 5.40 4.51 5.73
CA TYR A 166 5.66 3.54 4.67
C TYR A 166 4.64 3.67 3.55
N LEU A 167 5.12 3.99 2.36
CA LEU A 167 4.32 4.07 1.14
C LEU A 167 4.67 2.88 0.25
N ARG A 168 3.71 2.00 0.07
CA ARG A 168 3.80 0.78 -0.72
C ARG A 168 3.13 1.02 -2.07
N VAL A 169 3.90 0.99 -3.17
CA VAL A 169 3.40 1.44 -4.48
C VAL A 169 4.01 0.66 -5.66
N GLY A 170 3.22 0.38 -6.68
CA GLY A 170 3.70 -0.16 -7.95
C GLY A 170 4.52 0.85 -8.76
N ARG A 171 5.03 0.42 -9.93
CA ARG A 171 5.73 1.29 -10.89
C ARG A 171 5.00 1.43 -12.23
N LYS A 172 4.03 0.56 -12.51
CA LYS A 172 3.26 0.50 -13.74
C LYS A 172 1.97 1.33 -13.64
N GLU A 173 1.05 1.11 -14.57
CA GLU A 173 -0.28 1.70 -14.56
C GLU A 173 -1.12 1.20 -13.39
N SER A 174 -1.99 2.06 -12.88
CA SER A 174 -3.06 1.71 -11.95
C SER A 174 -4.42 1.73 -12.65
N TYR A 175 -5.46 1.46 -11.88
CA TYR A 175 -6.85 1.66 -12.27
C TYR A 175 -7.41 2.82 -11.44
N PRO A 176 -7.86 3.93 -12.09
CA PRO A 176 -8.40 5.07 -11.36
C PRO A 176 -9.64 4.68 -10.56
N VAL A 177 -9.62 4.97 -9.27
CA VAL A 177 -10.71 4.73 -8.33
C VAL A 177 -11.20 6.05 -7.75
N TYR A 178 -10.28 6.93 -7.42
CA TYR A 178 -10.56 8.21 -6.76
C TYR A 178 -10.47 9.37 -7.75
N PRO A 179 -11.36 10.39 -7.63
CA PRO A 179 -11.18 11.63 -8.38
C PRO A 179 -9.91 12.38 -7.93
N GLU A 180 -9.34 13.19 -8.83
CA GLU A 180 -8.06 13.90 -8.59
C GLU A 180 -8.09 14.80 -7.33
N ASN A 181 -9.25 15.31 -6.96
CA ASN A 181 -9.44 16.18 -5.81
C ASN A 181 -9.97 15.45 -4.57
N TYR A 182 -9.83 14.12 -4.50
CA TYR A 182 -10.26 13.38 -3.33
C TYR A 182 -9.39 13.70 -2.12
N GLU A 183 -10.02 14.05 -1.00
CA GLU A 183 -9.33 14.41 0.24
C GLU A 183 -9.06 13.15 1.09
N PHE A 184 -7.87 12.57 0.93
CA PHE A 184 -7.43 11.45 1.74
C PHE A 184 -7.05 11.90 3.15
N GLN A 185 -7.46 11.14 4.16
CA GLN A 185 -7.13 11.38 5.56
C GLN A 185 -6.50 10.13 6.18
N ILE A 186 -5.41 10.31 6.92
CA ILE A 186 -4.74 9.23 7.64
C ILE A 186 -5.72 8.64 8.68
N GLY A 187 -5.88 7.33 8.68
CA GLY A 187 -6.79 6.62 9.58
C GLY A 187 -8.27 6.70 9.19
N LYS A 188 -8.58 7.14 7.96
CA LYS A 188 -9.92 7.15 7.41
C LYS A 188 -10.00 6.32 6.15
N GLY A 189 -10.87 5.30 6.19
CA GLY A 189 -11.17 4.46 5.04
C GLY A 189 -12.26 5.05 4.15
N ALA A 190 -12.36 4.54 2.94
CA ALA A 190 -13.35 4.95 1.94
C ALA A 190 -14.28 3.78 1.60
N VAL A 191 -15.60 4.01 1.65
CA VAL A 191 -16.59 3.09 1.07
C VAL A 191 -16.70 3.43 -0.41
N ILE A 192 -16.13 2.57 -1.27
CA ILE A 192 -16.09 2.78 -2.71
C ILE A 192 -17.39 2.31 -3.35
N ARG A 193 -17.94 1.20 -2.85
CA ARG A 193 -19.22 0.62 -3.27
C ARG A 193 -20.04 0.22 -2.05
N THR A 194 -21.35 0.40 -2.11
CA THR A 194 -22.28 -0.01 -1.05
C THR A 194 -22.94 -1.34 -1.39
N GLY A 195 -23.23 -2.13 -0.37
CA GLY A 195 -23.94 -3.41 -0.46
C GLY A 195 -24.24 -3.94 0.94
N ASN A 196 -25.11 -4.94 1.06
CA ASN A 196 -25.58 -5.39 2.36
C ASN A 196 -25.31 -6.88 2.64
N ASP A 197 -24.93 -7.66 1.62
CA ASP A 197 -24.78 -9.12 1.78
C ASP A 197 -23.41 -9.52 2.32
N ALA A 198 -22.36 -8.76 1.95
CA ALA A 198 -21.01 -8.94 2.46
C ALA A 198 -20.22 -7.63 2.34
N VAL A 199 -19.09 -7.56 3.05
CA VAL A 199 -18.12 -6.47 2.93
C VAL A 199 -16.79 -7.04 2.42
N ILE A 200 -16.26 -6.47 1.36
CA ILE A 200 -14.89 -6.73 0.88
C ILE A 200 -14.03 -5.56 1.33
N VAL A 201 -12.99 -5.83 2.15
CA VAL A 201 -11.97 -4.86 2.54
C VAL A 201 -10.71 -5.17 1.75
N ALA A 202 -10.34 -4.27 0.83
CA ALA A 202 -9.24 -4.48 -0.10
C ALA A 202 -8.28 -3.29 -0.11
N SER A 203 -6.97 -3.52 -0.31
CA SER A 203 -5.96 -2.46 -0.43
C SER A 203 -5.10 -2.61 -1.68
N GLY A 204 -4.52 -1.50 -2.11
CA GLY A 204 -3.60 -1.46 -3.25
C GLY A 204 -4.23 -2.02 -4.53
N ILE A 205 -3.50 -2.88 -5.23
CA ILE A 205 -3.99 -3.49 -6.48
C ILE A 205 -5.25 -4.34 -6.31
N MET A 206 -5.52 -4.83 -5.09
CA MET A 206 -6.69 -5.67 -4.83
C MET A 206 -8.00 -4.87 -4.78
N VAL A 207 -7.96 -3.55 -4.71
CA VAL A 207 -9.16 -2.70 -4.82
C VAL A 207 -9.80 -2.83 -6.21
N HIS A 208 -8.99 -2.85 -7.27
CA HIS A 208 -9.47 -3.13 -8.63
C HIS A 208 -10.13 -4.51 -8.72
N GLU A 209 -9.47 -5.55 -8.23
CA GLU A 209 -10.00 -6.91 -8.23
C GLU A 209 -11.30 -7.02 -7.42
N ALA A 210 -11.40 -6.31 -6.30
CA ALA A 210 -12.60 -6.26 -5.47
C ALA A 210 -13.78 -5.59 -6.18
N LEU A 211 -13.54 -4.52 -6.95
CA LEU A 211 -14.57 -3.85 -7.72
C LEU A 211 -15.07 -4.73 -8.87
N GLN A 212 -14.18 -5.41 -9.59
CA GLN A 212 -14.56 -6.40 -10.61
C GLN A 212 -15.36 -7.59 -9.99
N ALA A 213 -14.90 -8.10 -8.85
CA ALA A 213 -15.64 -9.14 -8.13
C ALA A 213 -17.03 -8.69 -7.72
N ALA A 214 -17.17 -7.43 -7.28
CA ALA A 214 -18.47 -6.86 -6.91
C ALA A 214 -19.42 -6.77 -8.12
N ASP A 215 -18.93 -6.45 -9.32
CA ASP A 215 -19.75 -6.45 -10.56
C ASP A 215 -20.25 -7.85 -10.90
N VAL A 216 -19.40 -8.87 -10.80
CA VAL A 216 -19.77 -10.28 -11.05
C VAL A 216 -20.79 -10.79 -10.01
N LEU A 217 -20.60 -10.42 -8.75
CA LEU A 217 -21.52 -10.80 -7.66
C LEU A 217 -22.88 -10.13 -7.82
N GLU A 218 -22.92 -8.85 -8.16
CA GLU A 218 -24.17 -8.11 -8.41
C GLU A 218 -24.98 -8.71 -9.55
N ALA A 219 -24.32 -9.12 -10.65
CA ALA A 219 -24.98 -9.83 -11.74
C ALA A 219 -25.64 -11.16 -11.30
N SER A 220 -25.21 -11.70 -10.15
CA SER A 220 -25.79 -12.91 -9.53
C SER A 220 -26.76 -12.58 -8.37
N GLY A 221 -27.10 -11.31 -8.17
CA GLY A 221 -28.00 -10.85 -7.11
C GLY A 221 -27.36 -10.76 -5.71
N ILE A 222 -26.03 -10.77 -5.62
CA ILE A 222 -25.29 -10.61 -4.36
C ILE A 222 -24.69 -9.19 -4.31
N HIS A 223 -25.16 -8.37 -3.39
CA HIS A 223 -24.77 -6.96 -3.27
C HIS A 223 -23.72 -6.77 -2.18
N VAL A 224 -22.46 -6.61 -2.58
CA VAL A 224 -21.34 -6.46 -1.65
C VAL A 224 -20.91 -4.99 -1.50
N ALA A 225 -20.52 -4.59 -0.29
CA ALA A 225 -19.80 -3.34 -0.10
C ALA A 225 -18.30 -3.56 -0.38
N VAL A 226 -17.64 -2.54 -0.94
CA VAL A 226 -16.19 -2.51 -1.13
C VAL A 226 -15.62 -1.33 -0.35
N ILE A 227 -14.69 -1.62 0.55
CA ILE A 227 -13.99 -0.65 1.41
C ILE A 227 -12.51 -0.70 1.09
N ASP A 228 -11.94 0.45 0.72
CA ASP A 228 -10.50 0.68 0.77
C ASP A 228 -10.18 1.28 2.14
N PRO A 229 -9.34 0.64 2.97
CA PRO A 229 -8.96 1.19 4.27
C PRO A 229 -8.12 2.46 4.14
N VAL A 230 -7.60 2.79 2.94
CA VAL A 230 -6.70 3.92 2.63
C VAL A 230 -5.39 3.83 3.39
N THR A 231 -5.43 3.66 4.71
CA THR A 231 -4.28 3.32 5.54
C THR A 231 -4.48 1.96 6.21
N VAL A 232 -3.48 1.08 6.11
CA VAL A 232 -3.49 -0.22 6.82
C VAL A 232 -3.15 0.00 8.30
N LYS A 233 -2.40 1.07 8.58
CA LYS A 233 -2.11 1.56 9.92
C LYS A 233 -1.96 3.09 9.89
N PRO A 234 -2.67 3.85 10.75
CA PRO A 234 -3.78 3.40 11.56
C PRO A 234 -4.97 2.96 10.68
N LEU A 235 -5.69 1.93 11.12
CA LEU A 235 -6.88 1.43 10.43
C LEU A 235 -8.12 2.20 10.89
N ASP A 236 -9.06 2.50 9.98
CA ASP A 236 -10.38 3.00 10.37
C ASP A 236 -11.24 1.86 10.93
N GLU A 237 -10.95 1.46 12.16
CA GLU A 237 -11.64 0.35 12.82
C GLU A 237 -13.15 0.62 12.96
N SER A 238 -13.53 1.86 13.21
CA SER A 238 -14.94 2.24 13.36
C SER A 238 -15.74 2.03 12.08
N LEU A 239 -15.18 2.41 10.94
CA LEU A 239 -15.78 2.18 9.63
C LEU A 239 -15.94 0.68 9.38
N ILE A 240 -14.87 -0.09 9.57
CA ILE A 240 -14.86 -1.54 9.31
C ILE A 240 -15.86 -2.26 10.23
N ARG A 241 -15.88 -1.94 11.52
CA ARG A 241 -16.85 -2.53 12.48
C ARG A 241 -18.28 -2.26 12.08
N THR A 242 -18.60 -1.00 11.75
CA THR A 242 -19.96 -0.61 11.32
C THR A 242 -20.46 -1.42 10.14
N TRP A 243 -19.61 -1.60 9.12
CA TRP A 243 -19.99 -2.39 7.94
C TRP A 243 -19.99 -3.89 8.21
N ALA A 244 -19.07 -4.39 9.04
CA ALA A 244 -19.02 -5.77 9.47
C ALA A 244 -20.27 -6.19 10.26
N GLU A 245 -20.73 -5.36 11.19
CA GLU A 245 -21.96 -5.58 11.96
C GLU A 245 -23.21 -5.57 11.07
N LYS A 246 -23.23 -4.68 10.07
CA LYS A 246 -24.35 -4.57 9.12
C LYS A 246 -24.49 -5.79 8.22
N ALA A 247 -23.38 -6.29 7.68
CA ALA A 247 -23.39 -7.37 6.70
C ALA A 247 -23.26 -8.78 7.33
N GLY A 248 -22.64 -8.91 8.49
CA GLY A 248 -22.35 -10.20 9.14
C GLY A 248 -21.37 -11.10 8.37
N VAL A 249 -20.81 -10.59 7.27
CA VAL A 249 -19.83 -11.29 6.41
C VAL A 249 -18.76 -10.31 5.99
N VAL A 250 -17.48 -10.65 6.23
CA VAL A 250 -16.32 -9.86 5.83
C VAL A 250 -15.35 -10.73 5.03
N VAL A 251 -14.88 -10.22 3.91
CA VAL A 251 -13.79 -10.81 3.11
C VAL A 251 -12.68 -9.78 2.97
N THR A 252 -11.46 -10.14 3.31
CA THR A 252 -10.28 -9.30 3.06
C THR A 252 -9.58 -9.71 1.78
N ALA A 253 -9.02 -8.73 1.05
CA ALA A 253 -8.24 -8.97 -0.15
C ALA A 253 -6.96 -8.12 -0.14
N GLU A 254 -5.78 -8.77 -0.13
CA GLU A 254 -4.48 -8.10 -0.04
C GLU A 254 -3.40 -8.79 -0.89
N ASN A 255 -2.53 -8.00 -1.51
CA ASN A 255 -1.34 -8.47 -2.21
C ASN A 255 -0.17 -8.65 -1.23
N HIS A 256 -0.35 -9.49 -0.25
CA HIS A 256 0.54 -9.73 0.89
C HIS A 256 0.26 -11.13 1.45
N ASN A 257 1.15 -11.67 2.29
CA ASN A 257 0.86 -12.88 3.06
C ASN A 257 -0.35 -12.62 3.97
N ARG A 258 -1.21 -13.63 4.15
CA ARG A 258 -2.34 -13.58 5.08
C ARG A 258 -1.94 -13.29 6.53
N ILE A 259 -0.64 -13.46 6.85
CA ILE A 259 -0.09 -13.25 8.18
C ILE A 259 0.44 -11.83 8.30
N GLY A 260 -0.11 -11.07 9.24
CA GLY A 260 0.43 -9.78 9.66
C GLY A 260 0.03 -8.56 8.83
N GLY A 261 -0.54 -8.72 7.63
CA GLY A 261 -0.98 -7.63 6.75
C GLY A 261 -2.37 -7.06 7.09
N LEU A 262 -3.11 -6.68 6.04
CA LEU A 262 -4.47 -6.13 6.13
C LEU A 262 -5.43 -7.10 6.80
N THR A 263 -5.41 -8.38 6.42
CA THR A 263 -6.25 -9.42 7.02
C THR A 263 -6.14 -9.43 8.53
N SER A 264 -4.91 -9.45 9.05
CA SER A 264 -4.68 -9.44 10.51
C SER A 264 -5.14 -8.15 11.18
N ALA A 265 -5.04 -7.00 10.48
CA ALA A 265 -5.54 -5.72 10.99
C ALA A 265 -7.06 -5.72 11.10
N VAL A 266 -7.75 -6.17 10.05
CA VAL A 266 -9.21 -6.25 10.00
C VAL A 266 -9.74 -7.27 11.01
N GLN A 267 -9.11 -8.46 11.13
CA GLN A 267 -9.49 -9.46 12.13
C GLN A 267 -9.42 -8.91 13.56
N ALA A 268 -8.37 -8.15 13.88
CA ALA A 268 -8.25 -7.50 15.18
C ALA A 268 -9.37 -6.46 15.39
N ALA A 269 -9.68 -5.66 14.38
CA ALA A 269 -10.72 -4.65 14.44
C ALA A 269 -12.12 -5.23 14.65
N VAL A 270 -12.45 -6.37 14.03
CA VAL A 270 -13.78 -7.00 14.13
C VAL A 270 -13.87 -8.07 15.24
N CYS A 271 -12.82 -8.23 16.03
CA CYS A 271 -12.82 -9.16 17.15
C CYS A 271 -14.02 -8.92 18.07
N GLY A 272 -14.74 -10.00 18.43
CA GLY A 272 -15.93 -9.95 19.26
C GLY A 272 -17.24 -9.66 18.51
N ILE A 273 -17.21 -9.39 17.21
CA ILE A 273 -18.42 -9.31 16.38
C ILE A 273 -18.74 -10.73 15.86
N PRO A 274 -19.97 -11.23 16.04
CA PRO A 274 -20.38 -12.51 15.47
C PRO A 274 -20.55 -12.36 13.96
N LEU A 275 -19.54 -12.80 13.19
CA LEU A 275 -19.53 -12.70 11.72
C LEU A 275 -18.80 -13.89 11.10
N ARG A 276 -19.03 -14.09 9.79
CA ARG A 276 -18.26 -15.02 8.97
C ARG A 276 -17.13 -14.26 8.27
N PHE A 277 -15.94 -14.85 8.23
CA PHE A 277 -14.74 -14.21 7.72
C PHE A 277 -14.10 -15.03 6.59
N GLY A 278 -13.76 -14.36 5.49
CA GLY A 278 -13.03 -14.91 4.35
C GLY A 278 -11.74 -14.14 4.10
N VAL A 279 -10.79 -14.79 3.43
CA VAL A 279 -9.45 -14.24 3.17
C VAL A 279 -9.03 -14.53 1.74
N VAL A 280 -8.62 -13.50 1.02
CA VAL A 280 -7.93 -13.58 -0.28
C VAL A 280 -6.58 -12.89 -0.11
N ALA A 281 -5.53 -13.69 0.00
CA ALA A 281 -4.16 -13.25 0.27
C ALA A 281 -3.19 -14.33 -0.18
N VAL A 282 -1.90 -14.04 -0.19
CA VAL A 282 -0.88 -15.08 -0.42
C VAL A 282 -0.87 -16.03 0.77
N GLU A 283 -1.07 -17.32 0.49
CA GLU A 283 -0.93 -18.38 1.48
C GLU A 283 0.55 -18.57 1.83
N ASP A 284 0.88 -18.80 3.06
CA ASP A 284 2.22 -18.85 3.66
C ASP A 284 3.29 -19.53 2.78
N CYS A 285 3.73 -18.82 1.72
CA CYS A 285 4.67 -19.29 0.72
C CYS A 285 5.55 -18.15 0.17
N PHE A 286 6.68 -18.52 -0.43
CA PHE A 286 7.55 -17.58 -1.12
C PHE A 286 7.04 -17.22 -2.52
N GLY A 287 7.50 -16.06 -3.02
CA GLY A 287 7.19 -15.61 -4.37
C GLY A 287 7.91 -16.40 -5.46
N GLU A 288 7.42 -16.27 -6.69
CA GLU A 288 7.92 -16.94 -7.89
C GLU A 288 8.25 -15.91 -8.99
N VAL A 289 8.84 -16.35 -10.10
CA VAL A 289 9.14 -15.50 -11.27
C VAL A 289 8.01 -15.64 -12.29
N GLY A 290 7.47 -14.54 -12.79
CA GLY A 290 6.47 -14.57 -13.85
C GLY A 290 5.89 -13.20 -14.16
N PRO A 291 5.06 -13.08 -15.21
CA PRO A 291 4.28 -11.87 -15.44
C PRO A 291 3.25 -11.70 -14.31
N GLN A 292 2.92 -10.44 -13.99
CA GLN A 292 2.04 -10.10 -12.88
C GLN A 292 0.70 -10.86 -12.93
N GLY A 293 0.03 -10.90 -14.08
CA GLY A 293 -1.27 -11.58 -14.20
C GLY A 293 -1.19 -13.10 -13.92
N TYR A 294 -0.09 -13.76 -14.35
CA TYR A 294 0.16 -15.15 -13.99
C TYR A 294 0.33 -15.32 -12.48
N LEU A 295 1.10 -14.43 -11.85
CA LEU A 295 1.34 -14.49 -10.41
C LEU A 295 0.07 -14.20 -9.60
N GLN A 296 -0.77 -13.25 -10.07
CA GLN A 296 -2.08 -13.02 -9.45
C GLN A 296 -2.94 -14.30 -9.46
N GLU A 297 -3.03 -14.98 -10.60
CA GLU A 297 -3.76 -16.24 -10.69
C GLU A 297 -3.10 -17.35 -9.84
N ARG A 298 -1.78 -17.49 -9.92
CA ARG A 298 -1.00 -18.48 -9.18
C ARG A 298 -1.16 -18.37 -7.66
N PHE A 299 -1.24 -17.14 -7.14
CA PHE A 299 -1.40 -16.87 -5.71
C PHE A 299 -2.85 -16.59 -5.29
N GLY A 300 -3.80 -16.73 -6.21
CA GLY A 300 -5.21 -16.54 -5.91
C GLY A 300 -5.63 -15.08 -5.67
N LEU A 301 -4.93 -14.12 -6.27
CA LEU A 301 -5.13 -12.67 -6.07
C LEU A 301 -5.93 -12.07 -7.24
N THR A 302 -7.07 -12.65 -7.59
CA THR A 302 -7.92 -12.21 -8.70
C THR A 302 -9.37 -12.01 -8.26
N ALA A 303 -10.13 -11.27 -9.07
CA ALA A 303 -11.56 -11.07 -8.87
C ALA A 303 -12.33 -12.39 -8.73
N ASP A 304 -11.99 -13.40 -9.53
CA ASP A 304 -12.62 -14.73 -9.47
C ASP A 304 -12.39 -15.42 -8.12
N HIS A 305 -11.20 -15.24 -7.52
CA HIS A 305 -10.92 -15.79 -6.20
C HIS A 305 -11.71 -15.06 -5.12
N ILE A 306 -11.87 -13.74 -5.23
CA ILE A 306 -12.71 -12.95 -4.34
C ILE A 306 -14.19 -13.41 -4.46
N VAL A 307 -14.71 -13.57 -5.68
CA VAL A 307 -16.08 -14.07 -5.92
C VAL A 307 -16.29 -15.42 -5.27
N ARG A 308 -15.37 -16.37 -5.49
CA ARG A 308 -15.45 -17.71 -4.87
C ARG A 308 -15.44 -17.64 -3.35
N GLU A 309 -14.57 -16.81 -2.77
CA GLU A 309 -14.47 -16.68 -1.33
C GLU A 309 -15.71 -16.03 -0.71
N VAL A 310 -16.27 -14.98 -1.33
CA VAL A 310 -17.54 -14.36 -0.90
C VAL A 310 -18.67 -15.40 -0.90
N ARG A 311 -18.86 -16.14 -1.99
CA ARG A 311 -19.88 -17.19 -2.09
C ARG A 311 -19.68 -18.27 -1.02
N ARG A 312 -18.44 -18.77 -0.87
CA ARG A 312 -18.10 -19.79 0.15
C ARG A 312 -18.47 -19.35 1.58
N VAL A 313 -18.27 -18.08 1.89
CA VAL A 313 -18.57 -17.55 3.23
C VAL A 313 -20.06 -17.25 3.40
N LEU A 314 -20.78 -16.87 2.33
CA LEU A 314 -22.23 -16.66 2.36
C LEU A 314 -23.03 -17.96 2.51
N GLU A 315 -22.56 -19.08 1.94
CA GLU A 315 -23.24 -20.40 1.99
C GLU A 315 -23.10 -21.10 3.36
N LYS A 316 -22.18 -20.72 4.20
CA LYS A 316 -21.96 -21.28 5.54
C LYS A 316 -22.74 -20.53 6.61
#